data_59f72c8296074885dcf16eb4e3fd119a
#
_entry.id   59f72c8296074885dcf16eb4e3fd119a
#
_cell.length_a   1.000
_cell.length_b   1.000
_cell.length_c   1.000
_cell.angle_alpha   90.00
_cell.angle_beta   90.00
_cell.angle_gamma   90.00
#
_symmetry.space_group_name_H-M   'P 1'
#
loop_
_entity.id
_entity.type
_entity.pdbx_description
1 polymer ?
#
loop_
_entity_poly.entity_id
_entity_poly.type
_entity_poly.pdbx_seq_one_letter_code
_entity_poly.pdbx_strand_id
1 'polypeptide(L)'
;TLEEVTEADALLHLVDLSHPAWLRHILSVREILAQMPITPGPALVIFNKIDQADSETLALAREEFPLAVFISASQRLGLETLRQRLAQLIEYAVDCG
;
A
#
# COMPACT_ATOMS: atom_id res chain seq x y z
N THR A 1 -7.62 12.09 6.30
CA THR A 1 -7.37 12.24 7.74
C THR A 1 -7.46 10.90 8.43
N LEU A 2 -6.88 10.80 9.63
CA LEU A 2 -6.91 9.55 10.40
C LEU A 2 -8.32 9.19 10.87
N GLU A 3 -9.20 10.15 11.04
CA GLU A 3 -10.58 9.89 11.42
C GLU A 3 -11.32 9.08 10.35
N GLU A 4 -11.02 9.33 9.10
CA GLU A 4 -11.63 8.60 8.00
C GLU A 4 -11.16 7.16 7.97
N VAL A 5 -9.92 6.89 8.40
CA VAL A 5 -9.36 5.54 8.42
C VAL A 5 -10.10 4.65 9.40
N THR A 6 -10.52 5.16 10.56
CA THR A 6 -11.20 4.35 11.58
C THR A 6 -12.54 3.79 11.11
N GLU A 7 -13.16 4.41 10.14
CA GLU A 7 -14.44 3.97 9.59
C GLU A 7 -14.30 3.32 8.21
N ALA A 8 -13.06 3.23 7.70
CA ALA A 8 -12.83 2.67 6.38
C ALA A 8 -12.98 1.15 6.37
N ASP A 9 -13.64 0.62 5.34
CA ASP A 9 -13.72 -0.82 5.11
C ASP A 9 -12.38 -1.39 4.64
N ALA A 10 -11.52 -0.55 4.05
CA ALA A 10 -10.20 -0.93 3.57
C ALA A 10 -9.26 0.27 3.63
N LEU A 11 -7.96 0.00 3.73
CA LEU A 11 -6.93 1.03 3.78
C LEU A 11 -5.96 0.86 2.61
N LEU A 12 -5.72 1.94 1.88
CA LEU A 12 -4.72 1.96 0.82
C LEU A 12 -3.55 2.84 1.26
N HIS A 13 -2.35 2.27 1.27
CA HIS A 13 -1.15 3.01 1.62
C HIS A 13 -0.28 3.18 0.38
N LEU A 14 -0.31 4.37 -0.21
CA LEU A 14 0.47 4.69 -1.41
C LEU A 14 1.85 5.19 -0.99
N VAL A 15 2.88 4.55 -1.50
CA VAL A 15 4.27 4.84 -1.13
C VAL A 15 5.08 5.17 -2.38
N ASP A 16 5.85 6.27 -2.32
CA ASP A 16 6.79 6.65 -3.37
C ASP A 16 8.09 5.87 -3.16
N LEU A 17 8.31 4.84 -3.97
CA LEU A 17 9.48 3.97 -3.84
C LEU A 17 10.78 4.65 -4.24
N SER A 18 10.72 5.75 -4.97
CA SER A 18 11.92 6.52 -5.33
C SER A 18 12.42 7.40 -4.18
N HIS A 19 11.62 7.60 -3.14
CA HIS A 19 12.00 8.40 -1.99
C HIS A 19 12.98 7.63 -1.10
N PRO A 20 14.09 8.24 -0.65
CA PRO A 20 15.09 7.53 0.16
C PRO A 20 14.57 7.06 1.53
N ALA A 21 13.53 7.68 2.06
CA ALA A 21 12.93 7.31 3.34
C ALA A 21 11.64 6.47 3.21
N TRP A 22 11.45 5.78 2.09
CA TRP A 22 10.21 5.04 1.82
C TRP A 22 9.88 4.00 2.91
N LEU A 23 10.89 3.29 3.39
CA LEU A 23 10.67 2.27 4.41
C LEU A 23 10.29 2.90 5.75
N ARG A 24 10.94 4.01 6.10
CA ARG A 24 10.63 4.74 7.34
C ARG A 24 9.18 5.26 7.30
N HIS A 25 8.73 5.73 6.14
CA HIS A 25 7.35 6.20 5.99
C HIS A 25 6.34 5.09 6.25
N ILE A 26 6.60 3.89 5.72
CA ILE A 26 5.71 2.73 5.96
C ILE A 26 5.69 2.37 7.44
N LEU A 27 6.84 2.30 8.07
CA LEU A 27 6.93 1.92 9.48
C LEU A 27 6.25 2.95 10.38
N SER A 28 6.38 4.24 10.05
CA SER A 28 5.71 5.31 10.80
C SER A 28 4.19 5.18 10.73
N VAL A 29 3.66 4.93 9.54
CA VAL A 29 2.20 4.76 9.37
C VAL A 29 1.71 3.53 10.12
N ARG A 30 2.44 2.41 10.03
CA ARG A 30 2.09 1.19 10.77
C ARG A 30 2.05 1.42 12.27
N GLU A 31 3.01 2.18 12.80
CA GLU A 31 3.06 2.50 14.22
C GLU A 31 1.86 3.33 14.64
N ILE A 32 1.50 4.34 13.84
CA ILE A 32 0.32 5.16 14.10
C ILE A 32 -0.95 4.30 14.11
N LEU A 33 -1.11 3.42 13.12
CA LEU A 33 -2.28 2.56 13.02
C LEU A 33 -2.36 1.58 14.19
N ALA A 34 -1.23 1.08 14.68
CA ALA A 34 -1.19 0.16 15.80
C ALA A 34 -1.66 0.82 17.10
N GLN A 35 -1.57 2.14 17.21
CA GLN A 35 -1.99 2.89 18.39
C GLN A 35 -3.46 3.29 18.35
N MET A 36 -4.14 3.06 17.25
CA MET A 36 -5.55 3.41 17.11
C MET A 36 -6.44 2.42 17.86
N PRO A 37 -7.52 2.91 18.51
CA PRO A 37 -8.41 2.04 19.28
C PRO A 37 -9.27 1.11 18.42
N ILE A 38 -9.40 1.41 17.13
CA ILE A 38 -10.19 0.62 16.20
C ILE A 38 -9.25 0.02 15.16
N THR A 39 -9.36 -1.29 14.93
CA THR A 39 -8.58 -1.96 13.90
C THR A 39 -9.16 -1.60 12.53
N PRO A 40 -8.36 -0.99 11.62
CA PRO A 40 -8.85 -0.72 10.27
C PRO A 40 -9.10 -2.04 9.52
N GLY A 41 -9.83 -1.97 8.43
CA GLY A 41 -10.07 -3.12 7.57
C GLY A 41 -8.80 -3.59 6.86
N PRO A 42 -8.93 -4.47 5.85
CA PRO A 42 -7.77 -4.97 5.13
C PRO A 42 -6.96 -3.83 4.52
N ALA A 43 -5.64 -3.98 4.51
CA ALA A 43 -4.73 -2.96 4.02
C ALA A 43 -3.97 -3.43 2.78
N LEU A 44 -3.74 -2.53 1.85
CA LEU A 44 -2.96 -2.79 0.65
C LEU A 44 -1.89 -1.72 0.52
N VAL A 45 -0.63 -2.14 0.44
CA VAL A 45 0.50 -1.25 0.16
C VAL A 45 0.71 -1.19 -1.34
N ILE A 46 0.80 0.02 -1.87
CA ILE A 46 1.01 0.27 -3.30
C ILE A 46 2.29 1.08 -3.44
N PHE A 47 3.31 0.49 -4.06
CA PHE A 47 4.55 1.19 -4.36
C PHE A 47 4.47 1.82 -5.74
N ASN A 48 4.52 3.14 -5.79
CA ASN A 48 4.52 3.90 -7.03
C ASN A 48 5.94 4.30 -7.42
N LYS A 49 6.13 4.73 -8.64
CA LYS A 49 7.40 5.22 -9.18
C LYS A 49 8.49 4.15 -9.22
N ILE A 50 8.11 2.90 -9.51
CA ILE A 50 9.07 1.80 -9.61
C ILE A 50 10.08 2.02 -10.75
N ASP A 51 9.73 2.82 -11.75
CA ASP A 51 10.62 3.21 -12.84
C ASP A 51 11.76 4.10 -12.38
N GLN A 52 11.61 4.77 -11.23
CA GLN A 52 12.61 5.67 -10.65
C GLN A 52 13.36 5.04 -9.48
N ALA A 53 12.95 3.87 -9.01
CA ALA A 53 13.64 3.15 -7.95
C ALA A 53 14.78 2.31 -8.54
N ASP A 54 15.89 2.18 -7.79
CA ASP A 54 16.96 1.31 -8.25
C ASP A 54 16.61 -0.17 -8.02
N SER A 55 17.37 -1.06 -8.64
CA SER A 55 17.08 -2.50 -8.58
C SER A 55 17.20 -3.08 -7.17
N GLU A 56 18.11 -2.54 -6.36
CA GLU A 56 18.28 -3.00 -4.97
C GLU A 56 17.08 -2.61 -4.12
N THR A 57 16.60 -1.38 -4.27
CA THR A 57 15.43 -0.90 -3.56
C THR A 57 14.18 -1.70 -3.94
N LEU A 58 14.01 -1.95 -5.23
CA LEU A 58 12.87 -2.71 -5.73
C LEU A 58 12.91 -4.15 -5.21
N ALA A 59 14.08 -4.79 -5.20
CA ALA A 59 14.23 -6.14 -4.68
C ALA A 59 13.93 -6.20 -3.19
N LEU A 60 14.41 -5.23 -2.42
CA LEU A 60 14.14 -5.16 -0.99
C LEU A 60 12.65 -4.98 -0.70
N ALA A 61 12.00 -4.09 -1.44
CA ALA A 61 10.57 -3.86 -1.26
C ALA A 61 9.75 -5.11 -1.56
N ARG A 62 10.11 -5.86 -2.60
CA ARG A 62 9.43 -7.11 -2.94
C ARG A 62 9.64 -8.18 -1.87
N GLU A 63 10.83 -8.24 -1.28
CA GLU A 63 11.12 -9.20 -0.22
C GLU A 63 10.37 -8.86 1.07
N GLU A 64 10.36 -7.60 1.46
CA GLU A 64 9.74 -7.15 2.71
C GLU A 64 8.21 -7.06 2.60
N PHE A 65 7.69 -6.80 1.42
CA PHE A 65 6.25 -6.60 1.20
C PHE A 65 5.77 -7.43 0.01
N PRO A 66 5.75 -8.77 0.14
CA PRO A 66 5.44 -9.64 -0.99
C PRO A 66 4.00 -9.50 -1.50
N LEU A 67 3.08 -8.99 -0.67
CA LEU A 67 1.69 -8.80 -1.07
C LEU A 67 1.40 -7.40 -1.59
N ALA A 68 2.39 -6.51 -1.63
CA ALA A 68 2.22 -5.16 -2.15
C ALA A 68 2.07 -5.16 -3.68
N VAL A 69 1.47 -4.10 -4.19
CA VAL A 69 1.36 -3.87 -5.62
C VAL A 69 2.45 -2.88 -6.04
N PHE A 70 3.10 -3.14 -7.16
CA PHE A 70 4.21 -2.32 -7.68
C PHE A 70 3.78 -1.68 -8.98
N ILE A 71 3.74 -0.35 -9.01
CA ILE A 71 3.27 0.40 -10.18
C ILE A 71 4.21 1.54 -10.56
N SER A 72 4.08 2.00 -11.79
CA SER A 72 4.54 3.30 -12.22
C SER A 72 3.38 3.97 -12.93
N ALA A 73 2.74 4.93 -12.26
CA ALA A 73 1.58 5.61 -12.84
C ALA A 73 1.96 6.39 -14.10
N SER A 74 3.13 7.02 -14.11
CA SER A 74 3.60 7.78 -15.27
C SER A 74 3.89 6.91 -16.48
N GLN A 75 4.37 5.67 -16.25
CA GLN A 75 4.69 4.72 -17.31
C GLN A 75 3.54 3.73 -17.57
N ARG A 76 2.46 3.82 -16.81
CA ARG A 76 1.31 2.93 -16.87
C ARG A 76 1.67 1.46 -16.66
N LEU A 77 2.65 1.21 -15.78
CA LEU A 77 3.07 -0.14 -15.42
C LEU A 77 2.32 -0.62 -14.18
N GLY A 78 1.89 -1.88 -14.20
CA GLY A 78 1.27 -2.52 -13.06
C GLY A 78 -0.16 -2.08 -12.74
N LEU A 79 -0.76 -1.22 -13.56
CA LEU A 79 -2.10 -0.68 -13.28
C LEU A 79 -3.19 -1.75 -13.35
N GLU A 80 -3.05 -2.72 -14.25
CA GLU A 80 -4.02 -3.81 -14.32
C GLU A 80 -3.97 -4.68 -13.07
N THR A 81 -2.77 -4.98 -12.58
CA THR A 81 -2.60 -5.72 -11.32
C THR A 81 -3.21 -4.94 -10.17
N LEU A 82 -2.99 -3.62 -10.13
CA LEU A 82 -3.59 -2.76 -9.11
C LEU A 82 -5.11 -2.84 -9.16
N ARG A 83 -5.70 -2.74 -10.35
CA ARG A 83 -7.15 -2.82 -10.53
C ARG A 83 -7.70 -4.15 -9.99
N GLN A 84 -7.02 -5.26 -10.30
CA GLN A 84 -7.43 -6.58 -9.83
C GLN A 84 -7.35 -6.70 -8.31
N ARG A 85 -6.29 -6.17 -7.72
CA ARG A 85 -6.11 -6.23 -6.27
C ARG A 85 -7.13 -5.33 -5.55
N LEU A 86 -7.45 -4.17 -6.11
CA LEU A 86 -8.50 -3.32 -5.56
C LEU A 86 -9.86 -3.99 -5.60
N ALA A 87 -10.19 -4.67 -6.69
CA ALA A 87 -11.43 -5.41 -6.80
C ALA A 87 -11.53 -6.50 -5.74
N GLN A 88 -10.45 -7.26 -5.52
CA GLN A 88 -10.40 -8.29 -4.49
C GLN A 88 -10.57 -7.70 -3.08
N LEU A 89 -9.97 -6.55 -2.84
CA LEU A 89 -10.04 -5.88 -1.55
C LEU A 89 -11.48 -5.42 -1.25
N ILE A 90 -12.15 -4.88 -2.26
CA ILE A 90 -13.55 -4.45 -2.14
C ILE A 90 -14.46 -5.65 -1.87
N GLU A 91 -14.26 -6.76 -2.58
CA GLU A 91 -15.03 -7.98 -2.35
C GLU A 91 -14.86 -8.49 -0.92
N TYR A 92 -13.62 -8.49 -0.41
CA TYR A 92 -13.34 -8.90 0.95
C TYR A 92 -14.07 -8.00 1.95
N ALA A 93 -14.02 -6.69 1.76
CA ALA A 93 -14.67 -5.74 2.66
C ALA A 93 -16.19 -5.92 2.67
N VAL A 94 -16.79 -6.16 1.51
CA VAL A 94 -18.25 -6.40 1.40
C VAL A 94 -18.63 -7.70 2.09
N ASP A 95 -17.85 -8.77 1.88
CA ASP A 95 -18.14 -10.08 2.49
C ASP A 95 -18.00 -10.05 4.00
N CYS A 96 -17.08 -9.25 4.52
CA CYS A 96 -16.84 -9.12 5.96
C CYS A 96 -17.79 -8.12 6.63
N GLY A 97 -18.35 -7.23 5.82
CA GLY A 97 -19.28 -6.21 6.31
C GLY A 97 -20.65 -6.77 6.46
#